data_852f91356d560f40acba528bcd6d70b0
#
_entry.id   852f91356d560f40acba528bcd6d70b0
#
_cell.length_a   1.000
_cell.length_b   1.000
_cell.length_c   1.000
_cell.angle_alpha   90.00
_cell.angle_beta   90.00
_cell.angle_gamma   90.00
#
_symmetry.space_group_name_H-M   'P 1'
#
loop_
_entity.id
_entity.type
_entity.pdbx_description
1 polymer ?
#
loop_
_entity_poly.entity_id
_entity_poly.type
_entity_poly.pdbx_seq_one_letter_code
_entity_poly.pdbx_strand_id
1 'polypeptide(L)'
;MISYLNEKYSEEFIYAGYLEPASNQTEMLYAYPRLLGNDYGRNTVTVKADKDGFTDDYSDRSIVDYAEEMANDFMKDYFDSDQVIAFFKVNACDIEKKEVENGDFQWKLGVSDIIFVNEDICNADQVEEFAVNYAKWLYEHELDGSHRINIVKDMDVTQITYGEISDIYDTDYYKGYFNFGFDSDKKNVLQSEHLRGERALNDYSIDEFFSKYDK
;
A
#
# COMPACT_ATOMS: atom_id res chain seq x y z
N MET A 1 -25.43 10.35 -3.03
CA MET A 1 -24.02 9.99 -2.84
C MET A 1 -23.05 11.07 -3.34
N ILE A 2 -23.01 11.49 -4.62
CA ILE A 2 -22.09 12.57 -5.08
C ILE A 2 -22.29 13.88 -4.30
N SER A 3 -23.55 14.35 -4.15
CA SER A 3 -23.83 15.54 -3.36
C SER A 3 -23.36 15.43 -1.90
N TYR A 4 -23.47 14.23 -1.32
CA TYR A 4 -22.93 13.96 0.02
C TYR A 4 -21.42 14.17 0.10
N LEU A 5 -20.64 13.63 -0.85
CA LEU A 5 -19.21 13.86 -0.91
C LEU A 5 -18.86 15.35 -1.07
N ASN A 6 -19.53 16.03 -2.05
CA ASN A 6 -19.28 17.43 -2.32
C ASN A 6 -19.57 18.32 -1.10
N GLU A 7 -20.65 18.04 -0.37
CA GLU A 7 -20.99 18.79 0.85
C GLU A 7 -20.05 18.48 2.01
N LYS A 8 -19.73 17.21 2.23
CA LYS A 8 -18.89 16.76 3.35
C LYS A 8 -17.47 17.30 3.25
N TYR A 9 -16.89 17.30 2.05
CA TYR A 9 -15.48 17.64 1.83
C TYR A 9 -15.27 19.01 1.22
N SER A 10 -16.34 19.72 0.85
CA SER A 10 -16.27 21.02 0.17
C SER A 10 -15.41 20.98 -1.12
N GLU A 11 -15.45 19.83 -1.81
CA GLU A 11 -14.67 19.51 -3.00
C GLU A 11 -15.59 18.92 -4.08
N GLU A 12 -15.25 19.09 -5.35
CA GLU A 12 -16.03 18.55 -6.44
C GLU A 12 -15.61 17.13 -6.77
N PHE A 13 -16.56 16.19 -6.70
CA PHE A 13 -16.36 14.77 -7.06
C PHE A 13 -17.04 14.46 -8.39
N ILE A 14 -16.36 13.67 -9.21
CA ILE A 14 -16.83 13.18 -10.49
C ILE A 14 -17.28 11.72 -10.36
N TYR A 15 -18.43 11.42 -10.90
CA TYR A 15 -18.96 10.05 -10.96
C TYR A 15 -18.06 9.14 -11.81
N ALA A 16 -17.70 7.98 -11.27
CA ALA A 16 -16.90 6.96 -11.96
C ALA A 16 -17.68 5.67 -12.23
N GLY A 17 -18.61 5.30 -11.36
CA GLY A 17 -19.37 4.07 -11.49
C GLY A 17 -20.41 3.89 -10.39
N TYR A 18 -21.26 2.89 -10.56
CA TYR A 18 -22.31 2.56 -9.61
C TYR A 18 -22.56 1.05 -9.58
N LEU A 19 -22.69 0.50 -8.39
CA LEU A 19 -23.05 -0.88 -8.15
C LEU A 19 -24.43 -0.92 -7.49
N GLU A 20 -25.39 -1.50 -8.22
CA GLU A 20 -26.75 -1.68 -7.70
C GLU A 20 -26.77 -2.66 -6.52
N PRO A 21 -27.67 -2.43 -5.53
CA PRO A 21 -27.82 -3.33 -4.42
C PRO A 21 -28.30 -4.72 -4.90
N ALA A 22 -27.59 -5.77 -4.49
CA ALA A 22 -28.00 -7.15 -4.69
C ALA A 22 -28.27 -7.81 -3.34
N SER A 23 -28.84 -9.02 -3.32
CA SER A 23 -29.32 -9.68 -2.09
C SER A 23 -28.30 -9.76 -0.94
N ASN A 24 -26.99 -9.62 -1.23
CA ASN A 24 -25.89 -9.64 -0.25
C ASN A 24 -24.89 -8.49 -0.45
N GLN A 25 -25.24 -7.47 -1.25
CA GLN A 25 -24.34 -6.35 -1.53
C GLN A 25 -25.05 -5.03 -1.21
N THR A 26 -24.31 -4.15 -0.54
CA THR A 26 -24.72 -2.78 -0.28
C THR A 26 -24.63 -1.96 -1.57
N GLU A 27 -25.55 -1.02 -1.76
CA GLU A 27 -25.48 -0.02 -2.82
C GLU A 27 -24.19 0.78 -2.70
N MET A 28 -23.42 0.89 -3.79
CA MET A 28 -22.14 1.58 -3.82
C MET A 28 -22.04 2.53 -5.01
N LEU A 29 -21.46 3.68 -4.78
CA LEU A 29 -21.08 4.62 -5.83
C LEU A 29 -19.56 4.81 -5.79
N TYR A 30 -18.96 4.84 -6.96
CA TYR A 30 -17.56 5.16 -7.15
C TYR A 30 -17.42 6.56 -7.74
N ALA A 31 -16.56 7.35 -7.15
CA ALA A 31 -16.28 8.71 -7.56
C ALA A 31 -14.79 9.04 -7.42
N TYR A 32 -14.34 10.11 -7.99
CA TYR A 32 -12.99 10.63 -7.79
C TYR A 32 -13.01 12.16 -7.66
N PRO A 33 -12.10 12.75 -6.86
CA PRO A 33 -11.96 14.20 -6.77
C PRO A 33 -11.58 14.79 -8.13
N ARG A 34 -12.26 15.84 -8.57
CA ARG A 34 -12.01 16.46 -9.88
C ARG A 34 -10.55 16.90 -10.04
N LEU A 35 -9.96 17.45 -8.99
CA LEU A 35 -8.59 17.98 -9.03
C LEU A 35 -7.53 16.89 -9.18
N LEU A 36 -7.79 15.68 -8.66
CA LEU A 36 -6.86 14.56 -8.73
C LEU A 36 -7.01 13.72 -10.00
N GLY A 37 -8.15 13.86 -10.69
CA GLY A 37 -8.46 13.08 -11.88
C GLY A 37 -8.83 11.62 -11.58
N ASN A 38 -9.13 10.88 -12.65
CA ASN A 38 -9.41 9.45 -12.55
C ASN A 38 -8.11 8.66 -12.73
N ASP A 39 -7.43 8.39 -11.62
CA ASP A 39 -6.36 7.41 -11.59
C ASP A 39 -6.94 6.11 -11.05
N TYR A 40 -7.14 5.14 -11.94
CA TYR A 40 -7.87 3.91 -11.67
C TYR A 40 -7.37 3.22 -10.39
N GLY A 41 -8.24 3.20 -9.36
CA GLY A 41 -7.99 2.54 -8.08
C GLY A 41 -7.34 3.43 -7.00
N ARG A 42 -6.49 4.41 -7.34
CA ARG A 42 -5.84 5.26 -6.35
C ARG A 42 -6.72 6.43 -5.90
N ASN A 43 -7.40 7.09 -6.85
CA ASN A 43 -8.22 8.26 -6.60
C ASN A 43 -9.71 7.93 -6.48
N THR A 44 -10.08 6.67 -6.59
CA THR A 44 -11.47 6.24 -6.52
C THR A 44 -11.92 6.16 -5.06
N VAL A 45 -12.94 6.93 -4.76
CA VAL A 45 -13.65 6.95 -3.48
C VAL A 45 -14.88 6.07 -3.61
N THR A 46 -15.11 5.21 -2.64
CA THR A 46 -16.31 4.37 -2.56
C THR A 46 -17.28 4.95 -1.55
N VAL A 47 -18.49 5.27 -1.99
CA VAL A 47 -19.59 5.66 -1.10
C VAL A 47 -20.57 4.50 -0.97
N LYS A 48 -20.86 4.10 0.26
CA LYS A 48 -21.83 3.06 0.60
C LYS A 48 -23.09 3.68 1.19
N ALA A 49 -24.25 3.20 0.80
CA ALA A 49 -25.52 3.54 1.45
C ALA A 49 -25.84 2.48 2.51
N ASP A 50 -26.14 2.91 3.71
CA ASP A 50 -26.62 2.06 4.80
C ASP A 50 -27.94 2.62 5.38
N LYS A 51 -28.42 2.02 6.45
CA LYS A 51 -29.68 2.43 7.08
C LYS A 51 -29.63 3.80 7.74
N ASP A 52 -28.44 4.25 8.09
CA ASP A 52 -28.18 5.47 8.85
C ASP A 52 -27.70 6.61 7.95
N GLY A 53 -27.47 6.34 6.64
CA GLY A 53 -27.07 7.34 5.65
C GLY A 53 -25.98 6.86 4.70
N PHE A 54 -24.95 7.67 4.51
CA PHE A 54 -23.84 7.37 3.62
C PHE A 54 -22.52 7.30 4.41
N THR A 55 -21.71 6.31 4.07
CA THR A 55 -20.31 6.18 4.51
C THR A 55 -19.39 6.21 3.30
N ASP A 56 -18.18 6.69 3.46
CA ASP A 56 -17.17 6.73 2.39
C ASP A 56 -15.76 6.48 2.94
N ASP A 57 -14.83 6.18 2.04
CA ASP A 57 -13.42 5.91 2.32
C ASP A 57 -12.48 7.05 1.91
N TYR A 58 -13.00 8.26 1.65
CA TYR A 58 -12.15 9.38 1.19
C TYR A 58 -11.19 9.88 2.26
N SER A 59 -11.58 9.86 3.53
CA SER A 59 -10.69 10.26 4.63
C SER A 59 -9.46 9.35 4.74
N ASP A 60 -9.60 8.06 4.41
CA ASP A 60 -8.50 7.09 4.45
C ASP A 60 -7.38 7.44 3.48
N ARG A 61 -7.70 8.21 2.44
CA ARG A 61 -6.76 8.62 1.43
C ARG A 61 -5.64 9.53 1.94
N SER A 62 -5.95 10.50 2.81
CA SER A 62 -4.91 11.35 3.39
C SER A 62 -3.90 10.54 4.22
N ILE A 63 -4.37 9.41 4.78
CA ILE A 63 -3.54 8.46 5.52
C ILE A 63 -2.67 7.67 4.55
N VAL A 64 -3.24 7.21 3.42
CA VAL A 64 -2.48 6.52 2.37
C VAL A 64 -1.34 7.40 1.86
N ASP A 65 -1.64 8.64 1.47
CA ASP A 65 -0.64 9.57 0.94
C ASP A 65 0.48 9.83 1.96
N TYR A 66 0.15 9.99 3.24
CA TYR A 66 1.14 10.19 4.30
C TYR A 66 1.99 8.94 4.56
N ALA A 67 1.37 7.76 4.64
CA ALA A 67 2.09 6.50 4.84
C ALA A 67 3.02 6.19 3.66
N GLU A 68 2.56 6.48 2.44
CA GLU A 68 3.33 6.32 1.20
C GLU A 68 4.53 7.26 1.17
N GLU A 69 4.36 8.52 1.56
CA GLU A 69 5.46 9.48 1.66
C GLU A 69 6.52 9.01 2.66
N MET A 70 6.10 8.66 3.89
CA MET A 70 7.02 8.18 4.93
C MET A 70 7.77 6.92 4.51
N ALA A 71 7.10 5.95 3.90
CA ALA A 71 7.73 4.72 3.46
C ALA A 71 8.70 4.95 2.28
N ASN A 72 8.34 5.82 1.34
CA ASN A 72 9.23 6.18 0.25
C ASN A 72 10.48 6.92 0.75
N ASP A 73 10.34 7.80 1.75
CA ASP A 73 11.47 8.49 2.36
C ASP A 73 12.38 7.48 3.09
N PHE A 74 11.83 6.56 3.88
CA PHE A 74 12.61 5.49 4.50
C PHE A 74 13.39 4.67 3.47
N MET A 75 12.75 4.26 2.36
CA MET A 75 13.39 3.43 1.35
C MET A 75 14.48 4.18 0.58
N LYS A 76 14.26 5.45 0.25
CA LYS A 76 15.27 6.30 -0.41
C LYS A 76 16.48 6.50 0.48
N ASP A 77 16.28 6.73 1.78
CA ASP A 77 17.35 6.85 2.76
C ASP A 77 18.10 5.51 2.94
N TYR A 78 17.37 4.38 2.97
CA TYR A 78 17.97 3.06 3.11
C TYR A 78 18.90 2.69 1.94
N PHE A 79 18.48 3.02 0.71
CA PHE A 79 19.26 2.70 -0.49
C PHE A 79 20.20 3.83 -0.95
N ASP A 80 20.12 5.02 -0.35
CA ASP A 80 20.76 6.24 -0.85
C ASP A 80 20.45 6.45 -2.37
N SER A 81 19.18 6.22 -2.75
CA SER A 81 18.73 6.20 -4.15
C SER A 81 17.24 6.49 -4.27
N ASP A 82 16.86 7.14 -5.38
CA ASP A 82 15.48 7.32 -5.80
C ASP A 82 14.92 6.16 -6.66
N GLN A 83 15.74 5.14 -6.95
CA GLN A 83 15.36 3.98 -7.76
C GLN A 83 14.57 2.93 -6.97
N VAL A 84 13.72 3.41 -6.06
CA VAL A 84 12.73 2.65 -5.30
C VAL A 84 11.44 3.46 -5.17
N ILE A 85 10.29 2.81 -5.28
CA ILE A 85 8.97 3.43 -5.09
C ILE A 85 8.00 2.45 -4.46
N ALA A 86 7.17 2.92 -3.53
CA ALA A 86 6.08 2.17 -2.93
C ALA A 86 4.73 2.82 -3.23
N PHE A 87 3.73 1.97 -3.44
CA PHE A 87 2.33 2.32 -3.58
C PHE A 87 1.53 1.64 -2.48
N PHE A 88 0.86 2.42 -1.67
CA PHE A 88 0.11 1.94 -0.51
C PHE A 88 -1.38 1.80 -0.78
N LYS A 89 -1.97 0.84 -0.08
CA LYS A 89 -3.41 0.70 0.09
C LYS A 89 -3.69 0.44 1.56
N VAL A 90 -4.51 1.26 2.17
CA VAL A 90 -5.03 1.04 3.52
C VAL A 90 -6.20 0.06 3.44
N ASN A 91 -6.17 -0.99 4.26
CA ASN A 91 -7.19 -2.03 4.30
C ASN A 91 -8.17 -1.82 5.47
N ALA A 92 -7.72 -1.22 6.56
CA ALA A 92 -8.53 -0.86 7.71
C ALA A 92 -7.94 0.35 8.41
N CYS A 93 -8.78 1.30 8.80
CA CYS A 93 -8.37 2.53 9.46
C CYS A 93 -9.45 3.01 10.43
N ASP A 94 -9.08 3.17 11.70
CA ASP A 94 -9.92 3.77 12.74
C ASP A 94 -9.49 5.21 13.10
N ILE A 95 -8.69 5.85 12.23
CA ILE A 95 -8.08 7.16 12.46
C ILE A 95 -8.88 8.23 11.73
N GLU A 96 -9.20 9.32 12.41
CA GLU A 96 -9.85 10.46 11.78
C GLU A 96 -8.82 11.35 11.05
N LYS A 97 -9.22 11.94 9.92
CA LYS A 97 -8.38 12.84 9.11
C LYS A 97 -7.68 13.92 9.93
N LYS A 98 -8.36 14.51 10.91
CA LYS A 98 -7.79 15.54 11.79
C LYS A 98 -6.62 15.04 12.65
N GLU A 99 -6.59 13.74 12.97
CA GLU A 99 -5.50 13.14 13.76
C GLU A 99 -4.26 12.99 12.88
N VAL A 100 -4.45 12.64 11.60
CA VAL A 100 -3.37 12.60 10.61
C VAL A 100 -2.78 14.01 10.41
N GLU A 101 -3.63 15.01 10.19
CA GLU A 101 -3.22 16.40 9.95
C GLU A 101 -2.45 17.00 11.13
N ASN A 102 -2.75 16.56 12.36
CA ASN A 102 -2.07 17.02 13.57
C ASN A 102 -0.78 16.24 13.90
N GLY A 103 -0.53 15.13 13.25
CA GLY A 103 0.59 14.24 13.58
C GLY A 103 0.44 13.50 14.92
N ASP A 104 -0.73 13.56 15.55
CA ASP A 104 -1.03 13.02 16.88
C ASP A 104 -1.71 11.64 16.79
N PHE A 105 -1.28 10.78 15.87
CA PHE A 105 -1.91 9.46 15.71
C PHE A 105 -0.92 8.33 15.94
N GLN A 106 -1.45 7.28 16.55
CA GLN A 106 -0.80 5.97 16.58
C GLN A 106 -1.36 5.15 15.41
N TRP A 107 -0.47 4.67 14.57
CA TRP A 107 -0.85 3.88 13.43
C TRP A 107 -1.28 2.48 13.88
N LYS A 108 -2.58 2.21 13.83
CA LYS A 108 -3.15 0.86 13.90
C LYS A 108 -3.82 0.57 12.57
N LEU A 109 -3.00 0.52 11.53
CA LEU A 109 -3.47 0.39 10.16
C LEU A 109 -3.14 -0.99 9.62
N GLY A 110 -4.14 -1.65 9.05
CA GLY A 110 -3.88 -2.71 8.09
C GLY A 110 -3.50 -2.11 6.75
N VAL A 111 -2.25 -2.22 6.36
CA VAL A 111 -1.75 -1.70 5.08
C VAL A 111 -1.32 -2.83 4.17
N SER A 112 -1.46 -2.59 2.87
CA SER A 112 -0.79 -3.39 1.85
C SER A 112 -0.02 -2.46 0.96
N ASP A 113 1.19 -2.82 0.59
CA ASP A 113 1.95 -2.06 -0.37
C ASP A 113 2.50 -2.92 -1.51
N ILE A 114 2.81 -2.24 -2.59
CA ILE A 114 3.51 -2.78 -3.74
C ILE A 114 4.72 -1.89 -3.96
N ILE A 115 5.90 -2.46 -3.73
CA ILE A 115 7.18 -1.77 -3.86
C ILE A 115 7.82 -2.22 -5.17
N PHE A 116 8.38 -1.29 -5.92
CA PHE A 116 9.29 -1.56 -7.03
C PHE A 116 10.68 -1.05 -6.68
N VAL A 117 11.67 -1.88 -6.90
CA VAL A 117 13.08 -1.56 -6.68
C VAL A 117 13.89 -2.00 -7.89
N ASN A 118 14.80 -1.12 -8.35
CA ASN A 118 15.69 -1.46 -9.45
C ASN A 118 16.75 -2.46 -8.99
N GLU A 119 17.05 -3.50 -9.81
CA GLU A 119 18.04 -4.54 -9.47
C GLU A 119 19.45 -4.01 -9.25
N ASP A 120 19.76 -2.82 -9.75
CA ASP A 120 21.07 -2.17 -9.56
C ASP A 120 21.31 -1.74 -8.11
N ILE A 121 20.23 -1.50 -7.34
CA ILE A 121 20.32 -1.10 -5.93
C ILE A 121 19.89 -2.20 -4.96
N CYS A 122 19.06 -3.14 -5.41
CA CYS A 122 18.60 -4.27 -4.60
C CYS A 122 18.30 -5.49 -5.46
N ASN A 123 19.23 -6.40 -5.53
CA ASN A 123 19.08 -7.65 -6.27
C ASN A 123 18.45 -8.77 -5.43
N ALA A 124 18.27 -9.96 -6.03
CA ALA A 124 17.65 -11.11 -5.39
C ALA A 124 18.36 -11.63 -4.13
N ASP A 125 19.64 -11.30 -3.92
CA ASP A 125 20.41 -11.72 -2.74
C ASP A 125 20.30 -10.69 -1.59
N GLN A 126 19.89 -9.46 -1.90
CA GLN A 126 19.78 -8.34 -0.96
C GLN A 126 18.35 -8.07 -0.49
N VAL A 127 17.35 -8.53 -1.27
CA VAL A 127 15.94 -8.20 -1.03
C VAL A 127 15.42 -8.69 0.32
N GLU A 128 15.91 -9.82 0.82
CA GLU A 128 15.48 -10.34 2.13
C GLU A 128 16.00 -9.47 3.27
N GLU A 129 17.26 -8.99 3.18
CA GLU A 129 17.81 -8.05 4.16
C GLU A 129 17.02 -6.73 4.16
N PHE A 130 16.71 -6.20 2.98
CA PHE A 130 15.83 -5.03 2.86
C PHE A 130 14.45 -5.31 3.47
N ALA A 131 13.82 -6.43 3.14
CA ALA A 131 12.50 -6.79 3.65
C ALA A 131 12.47 -6.87 5.19
N VAL A 132 13.52 -7.41 5.81
CA VAL A 132 13.65 -7.45 7.28
C VAL A 132 13.77 -6.04 7.88
N ASN A 133 14.58 -5.16 7.30
CA ASN A 133 14.70 -3.79 7.77
C ASN A 133 13.42 -2.99 7.58
N TYR A 134 12.75 -3.18 6.45
CA TYR A 134 11.46 -2.55 6.19
C TYR A 134 10.36 -3.07 7.14
N ALA A 135 10.33 -4.38 7.41
CA ALA A 135 9.39 -4.94 8.38
C ALA A 135 9.62 -4.40 9.80
N LYS A 136 10.88 -4.20 10.21
CA LYS A 136 11.20 -3.53 11.49
C LYS A 136 10.64 -2.10 11.53
N TRP A 137 10.85 -1.34 10.46
CA TRP A 137 10.32 0.01 10.32
C TRP A 137 8.78 0.02 10.39
N LEU A 138 8.09 -0.87 9.66
CA LEU A 138 6.64 -1.00 9.71
C LEU A 138 6.14 -1.35 11.12
N TYR A 139 6.84 -2.28 11.80
CA TYR A 139 6.49 -2.69 13.16
C TYR A 139 6.63 -1.54 14.17
N GLU A 140 7.70 -0.75 14.07
CA GLU A 140 7.92 0.45 14.89
C GLU A 140 6.83 1.52 14.68
N HIS A 141 6.21 1.55 13.49
CA HIS A 141 5.12 2.45 13.15
C HIS A 141 3.73 1.81 13.33
N GLU A 142 3.66 0.62 13.93
CA GLU A 142 2.41 -0.12 14.18
C GLU A 142 1.59 -0.40 12.89
N LEU A 143 2.28 -0.65 11.77
CA LEU A 143 1.68 -0.93 10.46
C LEU A 143 1.65 -2.43 10.21
N ASP A 144 0.46 -3.03 10.27
CA ASP A 144 0.23 -4.44 9.94
C ASP A 144 -0.12 -4.60 8.47
N GLY A 145 0.23 -5.74 7.87
CA GLY A 145 -0.31 -6.06 6.57
C GLY A 145 0.52 -6.97 5.68
N SER A 146 0.33 -6.77 4.37
CA SER A 146 0.98 -7.56 3.33
C SER A 146 1.78 -6.65 2.41
N HIS A 147 3.07 -6.97 2.27
CA HIS A 147 4.05 -6.15 1.59
C HIS A 147 4.67 -6.95 0.45
N ARG A 148 4.73 -6.34 -0.73
CA ARG A 148 5.27 -6.98 -1.93
C ARG A 148 6.39 -6.14 -2.53
N ILE A 149 7.60 -6.66 -2.47
CA ILE A 149 8.77 -6.06 -3.11
C ILE A 149 8.97 -6.71 -4.47
N ASN A 150 8.91 -5.94 -5.53
CA ASN A 150 9.13 -6.37 -6.91
C ASN A 150 10.49 -5.86 -7.37
N ILE A 151 11.31 -6.76 -7.90
CA ILE A 151 12.58 -6.38 -8.52
C ILE A 151 12.35 -6.18 -10.01
N VAL A 152 12.79 -5.03 -10.52
CA VAL A 152 12.77 -4.69 -11.94
C VAL A 152 14.16 -4.32 -12.43
N LYS A 153 14.41 -4.50 -13.72
CA LYS A 153 15.67 -4.15 -14.38
C LYS A 153 15.44 -3.19 -15.53
N ASP A 154 16.50 -2.52 -15.96
CA ASP A 154 16.51 -1.68 -17.16
C ASP A 154 15.34 -0.67 -17.21
N MET A 155 14.88 -0.22 -16.05
CA MET A 155 13.69 0.61 -15.86
C MET A 155 13.93 1.69 -14.82
N ASP A 156 13.52 2.92 -15.12
CA ASP A 156 13.47 4.00 -14.13
C ASP A 156 12.17 3.86 -13.31
N VAL A 157 12.31 3.40 -12.07
CA VAL A 157 11.14 3.15 -11.20
C VAL A 157 10.42 4.43 -10.79
N THR A 158 11.08 5.59 -10.87
CA THR A 158 10.45 6.89 -10.56
C THR A 158 9.36 7.27 -11.54
N GLN A 159 9.32 6.62 -12.70
CA GLN A 159 8.32 6.85 -13.74
C GLN A 159 7.11 5.89 -13.64
N ILE A 160 7.15 4.92 -12.72
CA ILE A 160 6.04 3.99 -12.53
C ILE A 160 4.87 4.74 -11.91
N THR A 161 3.70 4.59 -12.52
CA THR A 161 2.43 5.08 -11.95
C THR A 161 1.60 3.91 -11.42
N TYR A 162 0.67 4.20 -10.50
CA TYR A 162 -0.21 3.18 -9.94
C TYR A 162 -1.01 2.43 -11.01
N GLY A 163 -1.45 3.12 -12.06
CA GLY A 163 -2.21 2.54 -13.16
C GLY A 163 -1.43 1.57 -14.05
N GLU A 164 -0.09 1.64 -14.05
CA GLU A 164 0.79 0.82 -14.87
C GLU A 164 1.30 -0.44 -14.16
N ILE A 165 1.02 -0.59 -12.86
CA ILE A 165 1.54 -1.70 -12.05
C ILE A 165 1.24 -3.07 -12.68
N SER A 166 0.02 -3.28 -13.18
CA SER A 166 -0.37 -4.56 -13.78
C SER A 166 0.41 -4.87 -15.05
N ASP A 167 0.74 -3.84 -15.82
CA ASP A 167 1.40 -4.01 -17.12
C ASP A 167 2.87 -4.39 -16.96
N ILE A 168 3.51 -3.95 -15.86
CA ILE A 168 4.93 -4.25 -15.56
C ILE A 168 5.15 -5.76 -15.40
N TYR A 169 4.21 -6.48 -14.80
CA TYR A 169 4.36 -7.93 -14.55
C TYR A 169 4.46 -8.77 -15.83
N ASP A 170 3.97 -8.26 -16.95
CA ASP A 170 4.00 -8.94 -18.26
C ASP A 170 5.19 -8.51 -19.12
N THR A 171 6.12 -7.74 -18.57
CA THR A 171 7.30 -7.23 -19.30
C THR A 171 8.57 -8.00 -18.98
N ASP A 172 9.56 -7.87 -19.86
CA ASP A 172 10.93 -8.39 -19.64
C ASP A 172 11.70 -7.61 -18.55
N TYR A 173 11.17 -6.47 -18.12
CA TYR A 173 11.74 -5.68 -17.00
C TYR A 173 11.50 -6.34 -15.66
N TYR A 174 10.43 -7.11 -15.52
CA TYR A 174 10.07 -7.78 -14.27
C TYR A 174 10.96 -9.01 -14.01
N LYS A 175 11.59 -9.07 -12.84
CA LYS A 175 12.50 -10.16 -12.44
C LYS A 175 11.87 -11.14 -11.47
N GLY A 176 10.96 -10.66 -10.63
CA GLY A 176 10.34 -11.46 -9.62
C GLY A 176 9.96 -10.64 -8.38
N TYR A 177 9.52 -11.35 -7.34
CA TYR A 177 9.03 -10.70 -6.13
C TYR A 177 9.48 -11.41 -4.85
N PHE A 178 9.50 -10.62 -3.78
CA PHE A 178 9.56 -11.08 -2.40
C PHE A 178 8.35 -10.51 -1.67
N ASN A 179 7.51 -11.38 -1.09
CA ASN A 179 6.37 -10.96 -0.27
C ASN A 179 6.66 -11.30 1.17
N PHE A 180 6.24 -10.43 2.06
CA PHE A 180 6.06 -10.76 3.46
C PHE A 180 4.77 -10.12 3.96
N GLY A 181 4.17 -10.73 4.98
CA GLY A 181 3.04 -10.17 5.70
C GLY A 181 3.27 -10.44 7.16
N PHE A 182 3.02 -9.45 8.00
CA PHE A 182 3.10 -9.65 9.41
C PHE A 182 1.85 -9.13 10.12
N ASP A 183 1.62 -9.71 11.28
CA ASP A 183 0.50 -9.40 12.16
C ASP A 183 1.12 -9.20 13.55
N SER A 184 1.19 -7.96 13.98
CA SER A 184 1.80 -7.59 15.26
C SER A 184 1.08 -8.23 16.44
N ASP A 185 -0.22 -8.46 16.34
CA ASP A 185 -1.01 -9.13 17.39
C ASP A 185 -0.65 -10.63 17.50
N LYS A 186 -0.44 -11.29 16.37
CA LYS A 186 -0.07 -12.71 16.31
C LYS A 186 1.43 -12.95 16.43
N LYS A 187 2.23 -11.91 16.25
CA LYS A 187 3.69 -11.96 16.29
C LYS A 187 4.29 -13.00 15.32
N ASN A 188 3.74 -13.06 14.11
CA ASN A 188 4.25 -13.92 13.05
C ASN A 188 4.46 -13.17 11.73
N VAL A 189 5.37 -13.69 10.91
CA VAL A 189 5.68 -13.21 9.56
C VAL A 189 5.54 -14.36 8.58
N LEU A 190 4.66 -14.19 7.59
CA LEU A 190 4.54 -15.11 6.46
C LEU A 190 5.33 -14.54 5.28
N GLN A 191 6.27 -15.32 4.78
CA GLN A 191 7.13 -14.96 3.65
C GLN A 191 6.86 -15.85 2.45
N SER A 192 6.81 -15.27 1.25
CA SER A 192 6.87 -16.00 -0.01
C SER A 192 7.72 -15.27 -1.04
N GLU A 193 8.47 -16.01 -1.84
CA GLU A 193 9.32 -15.43 -2.88
C GLU A 193 9.21 -16.16 -4.21
N HIS A 194 9.49 -15.45 -5.30
CA HIS A 194 9.64 -15.98 -6.65
C HIS A 194 10.74 -15.20 -7.38
N LEU A 195 11.97 -15.32 -6.91
CA LEU A 195 13.13 -14.59 -7.43
C LEU A 195 14.14 -15.51 -8.11
N ARG A 196 14.19 -16.78 -7.71
CA ARG A 196 15.20 -17.75 -8.16
C ARG A 196 14.60 -18.94 -8.90
N GLY A 197 13.38 -18.77 -9.45
CA GLY A 197 12.67 -19.82 -10.20
C GLY A 197 11.93 -20.84 -9.35
N GLU A 198 12.11 -20.85 -8.04
CA GLU A 198 11.37 -21.67 -7.08
C GLU A 198 10.50 -20.81 -6.18
N ARG A 199 9.31 -21.30 -5.86
CA ARG A 199 8.41 -20.63 -4.91
C ARG A 199 8.67 -21.18 -3.53
N ALA A 200 9.24 -20.36 -2.65
CA ALA A 200 9.37 -20.68 -1.24
C ALA A 200 8.23 -20.06 -0.44
N LEU A 201 7.81 -20.77 0.61
CA LEU A 201 6.84 -20.28 1.61
C LEU A 201 7.40 -20.61 2.99
N ASN A 202 7.58 -19.61 3.81
CA ASN A 202 8.11 -19.74 5.16
C ASN A 202 7.20 -19.03 6.16
N ASP A 203 7.18 -19.52 7.39
CA ASP A 203 6.45 -18.93 8.52
C ASP A 203 7.46 -18.76 9.67
N TYR A 204 7.56 -17.53 10.18
CA TYR A 204 8.51 -17.14 11.21
C TYR A 204 7.78 -16.43 12.34
N SER A 205 8.28 -16.57 13.58
CA SER A 205 7.97 -15.55 14.59
C SER A 205 8.61 -14.21 14.20
N ILE A 206 8.06 -13.10 14.69
CA ILE A 206 8.63 -11.76 14.44
C ILE A 206 10.09 -11.70 14.89
N ASP A 207 10.40 -12.24 16.08
CA ASP A 207 11.76 -12.24 16.62
C ASP A 207 12.74 -13.02 15.73
N GLU A 208 12.33 -14.18 15.21
CA GLU A 208 13.15 -14.97 14.28
C GLU A 208 13.37 -14.22 12.97
N PHE A 209 12.33 -13.59 12.42
CA PHE A 209 12.45 -12.84 11.17
C PHE A 209 13.36 -11.62 11.34
N PHE A 210 13.20 -10.86 12.41
CA PHE A 210 14.00 -9.67 12.67
C PHE A 210 15.47 -9.98 12.98
N SER A 211 15.74 -11.11 13.65
CA SER A 211 17.12 -11.51 13.99
C SER A 211 17.94 -12.07 12.84
N LYS A 212 17.33 -12.36 11.67
CA LYS A 212 18.05 -12.92 10.51
C LYS A 212 19.27 -12.11 10.08
N TYR A 213 19.22 -10.80 10.25
CA TYR A 213 20.26 -9.85 9.81
C TYR A 213 20.79 -8.96 10.95
N ASP A 214 20.51 -9.30 12.21
CA ASP A 214 21.17 -8.65 13.35
C ASP A 214 22.62 -9.14 13.42
N LYS A 215 23.55 -8.28 13.01
CA LYS A 215 25.00 -8.51 13.09
C LYS A 215 25.63 -7.69 14.20
#